data_bbca7e10bc75b0478e1e2a651436c98c
#
_entry.id   bbca7e10bc75b0478e1e2a651436c98c
#
_cell.length_a   1.000
_cell.length_b   1.000
_cell.length_c   1.000
_cell.angle_alpha   90.00
_cell.angle_beta   90.00
_cell.angle_gamma   90.00
#
_symmetry.space_group_name_H-M   'P 1'
#
loop_
_entity.id
_entity.type
_entity.pdbx_description
1 polymer ?
#
loop_
_entity_poly.entity_id
_entity_poly.type
_entity_poly.pdbx_seq_one_letter_code
_entity_poly.pdbx_strand_id
1 'polypeptide(L)'
;MRKIIISLVAIAVLTAGCELEEDPVAVQSADQGKSAEKSGGAAKGKKTFPIKLTAKRARAKKSVLSDGDALSCVKVTVTNQTKKQLEVNPLYFSITDTKNTKHDGSSALGEYEGQIATTELAPREKATGLVCAKGTFRPKVVAMTNPLFDEAARAQVAS
;
A
#
# COMPACT_ATOMS: atom_id res chain seq x y z
N MET A 1 41.38 42.11 -10.42
CA MET A 1 41.92 41.18 -11.43
C MET A 1 42.48 39.96 -10.68
N ARG A 2 41.71 38.89 -10.58
CA ARG A 2 42.17 37.62 -9.99
C ARG A 2 41.98 36.53 -11.05
N LYS A 3 43.10 36.00 -11.49
CA LYS A 3 43.20 34.95 -12.50
C LYS A 3 42.84 33.61 -11.86
N ILE A 4 41.84 32.93 -12.40
CA ILE A 4 41.46 31.56 -12.01
C ILE A 4 42.20 30.59 -12.93
N ILE A 5 43.00 29.73 -12.34
CA ILE A 5 43.75 28.69 -13.04
C ILE A 5 42.81 27.44 -13.03
N ILE A 6 42.42 26.98 -14.19
CA ILE A 6 41.67 25.77 -14.41
C ILE A 6 42.65 24.62 -14.58
N SER A 7 42.69 23.71 -13.63
CA SER A 7 43.48 22.46 -13.69
C SER A 7 42.66 21.37 -14.33
N LEU A 8 43.05 20.92 -15.51
CA LEU A 8 42.50 19.77 -16.20
C LEU A 8 43.12 18.49 -15.60
N VAL A 9 42.34 17.63 -14.98
CA VAL A 9 42.72 16.29 -14.59
C VAL A 9 42.16 15.32 -15.62
N ALA A 10 43.02 14.69 -16.40
CA ALA A 10 42.65 13.63 -17.32
C ALA A 10 42.65 12.29 -16.53
N ILE A 11 41.49 11.64 -16.45
CA ILE A 11 41.35 10.28 -15.91
C ILE A 11 41.30 9.31 -17.08
N ALA A 12 42.34 8.48 -17.21
CA ALA A 12 42.35 7.37 -18.14
C ALA A 12 41.57 6.18 -17.54
N VAL A 13 40.52 5.76 -18.21
CA VAL A 13 39.73 4.56 -17.86
C VAL A 13 40.30 3.36 -18.62
N LEU A 14 40.89 2.43 -17.90
CA LEU A 14 41.27 1.11 -18.42
C LEU A 14 39.99 0.24 -18.43
N THR A 15 39.56 -0.14 -19.60
CA THR A 15 38.53 -1.18 -19.82
C THR A 15 39.19 -2.55 -19.80
N ALA A 16 38.98 -3.32 -18.72
CA ALA A 16 39.24 -4.75 -18.72
C ALA A 16 37.97 -5.47 -19.25
N GLY A 17 38.08 -6.09 -20.41
CA GLY A 17 37.04 -6.93 -20.98
C GLY A 17 36.97 -8.26 -20.21
N CYS A 18 35.75 -8.66 -19.84
CA CYS A 18 35.45 -10.05 -19.52
C CYS A 18 34.60 -10.61 -20.67
N GLU A 19 35.24 -11.47 -21.45
CA GLU A 19 34.53 -12.37 -22.37
C GLU A 19 33.82 -13.42 -21.52
N LEU A 20 32.50 -13.51 -21.67
CA LEU A 20 31.68 -14.62 -21.17
C LEU A 20 31.51 -15.58 -22.33
N GLU A 21 32.12 -16.74 -22.23
CA GLU A 21 31.91 -17.89 -23.10
C GLU A 21 30.47 -18.38 -22.89
N GLU A 22 29.71 -18.43 -23.97
CA GLU A 22 28.39 -19.08 -24.03
C GLU A 22 28.62 -20.60 -24.19
N ASP A 23 28.29 -21.36 -23.14
CA ASP A 23 28.09 -22.80 -23.29
C ASP A 23 26.64 -23.10 -23.66
N PRO A 24 26.35 -23.89 -24.71
CA PRO A 24 25.00 -24.24 -25.11
C PRO A 24 24.47 -25.37 -24.22
N VAL A 25 23.53 -25.05 -23.34
CA VAL A 25 22.78 -26.07 -22.58
C VAL A 25 21.67 -26.65 -23.45
N ALA A 26 21.80 -27.95 -23.70
CA ALA A 26 20.90 -28.79 -24.46
C ALA A 26 19.47 -28.77 -23.90
N VAL A 27 18.53 -28.59 -24.83
CA VAL A 27 17.11 -28.81 -24.66
C VAL A 27 16.85 -30.31 -24.50
N GLN A 28 16.38 -30.77 -23.35
CA GLN A 28 15.73 -32.08 -23.23
C GLN A 28 14.22 -31.87 -23.06
N SER A 29 13.51 -32.22 -24.12
CA SER A 29 12.08 -32.49 -24.10
C SER A 29 11.84 -33.89 -23.58
N ALA A 30 10.74 -34.09 -22.89
CA ALA A 30 9.92 -35.23 -22.58
C ALA A 30 9.68 -35.27 -21.05
N ASP A 31 8.49 -35.48 -20.53
CA ASP A 31 7.51 -36.45 -20.91
C ASP A 31 6.11 -36.04 -20.36
N GLN A 32 5.10 -36.47 -21.06
CA GLN A 32 3.70 -36.38 -20.69
C GLN A 32 3.39 -37.27 -19.50
N GLY A 33 2.81 -36.70 -18.46
CA GLY A 33 2.23 -37.40 -17.31
C GLY A 33 0.82 -36.91 -17.04
N LYS A 34 -0.16 -37.48 -17.73
CA LYS A 34 -1.59 -37.37 -17.53
C LYS A 34 -1.96 -37.99 -16.18
N SER A 35 -2.56 -37.26 -15.24
CA SER A 35 -3.48 -37.90 -14.30
C SER A 35 -4.32 -36.90 -13.49
N ALA A 36 -5.60 -37.06 -13.66
CA ALA A 36 -6.70 -36.99 -12.70
C ALA A 36 -7.00 -35.68 -11.96
N GLU A 37 -8.06 -35.05 -12.44
CA GLU A 37 -9.02 -34.31 -11.64
C GLU A 37 -9.24 -34.97 -10.27
N LYS A 38 -9.00 -34.21 -9.22
CA LYS A 38 -9.69 -34.42 -7.96
C LYS A 38 -10.19 -33.08 -7.46
N SER A 39 -11.46 -32.82 -7.78
CA SER A 39 -12.30 -31.82 -7.17
C SER A 39 -12.23 -32.01 -5.65
N GLY A 40 -11.38 -31.24 -5.01
CA GLY A 40 -11.33 -31.08 -3.57
C GLY A 40 -11.69 -29.63 -3.29
N GLY A 41 -12.89 -29.39 -2.78
CA GLY A 41 -13.33 -28.08 -2.31
C GLY A 41 -12.37 -27.57 -1.24
N ALA A 42 -11.42 -26.75 -1.66
CA ALA A 42 -10.58 -26.03 -0.73
C ALA A 42 -11.46 -24.99 -0.05
N ALA A 43 -11.84 -25.29 1.19
CA ALA A 43 -12.32 -24.29 2.13
C ALA A 43 -11.34 -23.13 2.06
N LYS A 44 -11.79 -21.97 1.57
CA LYS A 44 -11.02 -20.72 1.57
C LYS A 44 -10.65 -20.43 3.01
N GLY A 45 -9.49 -20.87 3.44
CA GLY A 45 -8.91 -20.50 4.71
C GLY A 45 -8.95 -18.98 4.80
N LYS A 46 -9.72 -18.47 5.73
CA LYS A 46 -9.84 -17.06 6.03
C LYS A 46 -8.44 -16.60 6.40
N LYS A 47 -7.74 -15.93 5.48
CA LYS A 47 -6.44 -15.32 5.80
C LYS A 47 -6.68 -14.40 6.99
N THR A 48 -6.31 -14.82 8.17
CA THR A 48 -6.31 -13.98 9.37
C THR A 48 -5.13 -13.04 9.24
N PHE A 49 -5.41 -11.84 8.78
CA PHE A 49 -4.40 -10.78 8.83
C PHE A 49 -4.10 -10.47 10.30
N PRO A 50 -2.84 -10.29 10.65
CA PRO A 50 -2.44 -9.96 12.03
C PRO A 50 -2.95 -8.59 12.49
N ILE A 51 -3.56 -7.83 11.59
CA ILE A 51 -4.18 -6.53 11.83
C ILE A 51 -5.67 -6.65 11.48
N LYS A 52 -6.53 -6.30 12.44
CA LYS A 52 -7.97 -6.21 12.17
C LYS A 52 -8.30 -4.81 11.72
N LEU A 53 -8.74 -4.67 10.48
CA LEU A 53 -9.27 -3.42 9.92
C LEU A 53 -10.79 -3.54 9.79
N THR A 54 -11.52 -2.50 10.21
CA THR A 54 -12.96 -2.34 9.92
C THR A 54 -13.20 -0.98 9.31
N ALA A 55 -14.15 -0.88 8.41
CA ALA A 55 -14.47 0.37 7.72
C ALA A 55 -15.99 0.54 7.58
N LYS A 56 -16.48 1.76 7.79
CA LYS A 56 -17.87 2.17 7.55
C LYS A 56 -17.89 3.45 6.74
N ARG A 57 -18.89 3.63 5.89
CA ARG A 57 -19.08 4.93 5.23
C ARG A 57 -19.25 6.04 6.25
N ALA A 58 -18.65 7.17 5.96
CA ALA A 58 -18.74 8.34 6.80
C ALA A 58 -18.77 9.61 5.96
N ARG A 59 -19.23 10.70 6.57
CA ARG A 59 -19.07 12.06 6.07
C ARG A 59 -18.04 12.74 6.94
N ALA A 60 -17.14 13.51 6.32
CA ALA A 60 -16.20 14.34 7.02
C ALA A 60 -16.71 15.81 7.00
N LYS A 61 -16.40 16.54 8.06
CA LYS A 61 -16.45 17.99 8.04
C LYS A 61 -15.18 18.50 7.40
N LYS A 62 -15.29 19.43 6.46
CA LYS A 62 -14.13 20.05 5.83
C LYS A 62 -13.35 20.87 6.85
N SER A 63 -12.03 20.79 6.78
CA SER A 63 -11.15 21.63 7.59
C SER A 63 -11.03 23.04 6.99
N VAL A 64 -10.38 23.92 7.73
CA VAL A 64 -10.04 25.27 7.24
C VAL A 64 -9.01 25.27 6.09
N LEU A 65 -8.32 24.15 5.91
CA LEU A 65 -7.31 23.95 4.86
C LEU A 65 -7.91 23.31 3.59
N SER A 66 -9.21 23.03 3.58
CA SER A 66 -9.87 22.37 2.43
C SER A 66 -9.91 23.33 1.24
N ASP A 67 -9.51 22.81 0.07
CA ASP A 67 -9.65 23.51 -1.21
C ASP A 67 -11.09 23.55 -1.74
N GLY A 68 -12.03 22.91 -1.05
CA GLY A 68 -13.43 22.85 -1.42
C GLY A 68 -13.84 21.65 -2.25
N ASP A 69 -12.91 20.81 -2.66
CA ASP A 69 -13.18 19.61 -3.44
C ASP A 69 -14.12 18.63 -2.74
N ALA A 70 -14.83 17.83 -3.53
CA ALA A 70 -15.65 16.75 -3.00
C ALA A 70 -14.76 15.67 -2.37
N LEU A 71 -15.18 15.15 -1.22
CA LEU A 71 -14.49 14.10 -0.50
C LEU A 71 -15.39 12.88 -0.34
N SER A 72 -14.82 11.70 -0.58
CA SER A 72 -15.44 10.41 -0.26
C SER A 72 -14.71 9.78 0.91
N CYS A 73 -15.43 9.56 2.02
CA CYS A 73 -14.82 9.23 3.31
C CYS A 73 -15.33 7.91 3.88
N VAL A 74 -14.48 7.30 4.68
CA VAL A 74 -14.78 6.13 5.51
C VAL A 74 -14.25 6.34 6.93
N LYS A 75 -14.99 5.88 7.92
CA LYS A 75 -14.48 5.74 9.29
C LYS A 75 -13.83 4.39 9.42
N VAL A 76 -12.55 4.37 9.74
CA VAL A 76 -11.78 3.15 9.93
C VAL A 76 -11.46 2.92 11.40
N THR A 77 -11.36 1.66 11.78
CA THR A 77 -10.79 1.23 13.06
C THR A 77 -9.75 0.17 12.78
N VAL A 78 -8.52 0.44 13.18
CA VAL A 78 -7.38 -0.47 13.13
C VAL A 78 -7.19 -1.07 14.52
N THR A 79 -7.07 -2.38 14.62
CA THR A 79 -6.74 -3.08 15.87
C THR A 79 -5.47 -3.88 15.65
N ASN A 80 -4.47 -3.65 16.48
CA ASN A 80 -3.24 -4.41 16.46
C ASN A 80 -3.45 -5.78 17.10
N GLN A 81 -3.49 -6.85 16.31
CA GLN A 81 -3.59 -8.24 16.78
C GLN A 81 -2.23 -8.93 16.80
N THR A 82 -1.15 -8.21 16.50
CA THR A 82 0.22 -8.71 16.59
C THR A 82 0.74 -8.66 18.02
N LYS A 83 1.91 -9.25 18.25
CA LYS A 83 2.67 -9.15 19.51
C LYS A 83 3.69 -8.00 19.51
N LYS A 84 3.79 -7.25 18.40
CA LYS A 84 4.72 -6.13 18.19
C LYS A 84 3.95 -4.84 18.08
N GLN A 85 4.62 -3.71 18.22
CA GLN A 85 4.07 -2.40 17.90
C GLN A 85 3.67 -2.34 16.42
N LEU A 86 2.61 -1.60 16.15
CA LEU A 86 2.06 -1.38 14.81
C LEU A 86 1.94 0.13 14.57
N GLU A 87 2.67 0.62 13.60
CA GLU A 87 2.50 2.00 13.14
C GLU A 87 1.21 2.13 12.32
N VAL A 88 0.42 3.12 12.63
CA VAL A 88 -0.75 3.57 11.86
C VAL A 88 -0.47 4.97 11.37
N ASN A 89 -0.57 5.16 10.07
CA ASN A 89 -0.32 6.45 9.42
C ASN A 89 -1.40 6.69 8.35
N PRO A 90 -2.00 7.88 8.27
CA PRO A 90 -3.00 8.19 7.23
C PRO A 90 -2.49 7.94 5.81
N LEU A 91 -1.19 8.06 5.56
CA LEU A 91 -0.56 7.78 4.26
C LEU A 91 -0.65 6.32 3.82
N TYR A 92 -0.88 5.40 4.75
CA TYR A 92 -0.92 3.97 4.45
C TYR A 92 -2.28 3.48 3.93
N PHE A 93 -3.28 4.37 3.83
CA PHE A 93 -4.62 3.96 3.44
C PHE A 93 -4.94 4.29 1.99
N SER A 94 -5.66 3.38 1.38
CA SER A 94 -6.30 3.58 0.09
C SER A 94 -7.74 3.09 0.10
N ILE A 95 -8.58 3.71 -0.72
CA ILE A 95 -10.00 3.38 -0.84
C ILE A 95 -10.25 2.90 -2.27
N THR A 96 -10.76 1.69 -2.43
CA THR A 96 -11.24 1.20 -3.73
C THR A 96 -12.75 1.40 -3.81
N ASP A 97 -13.21 1.97 -4.90
CA ASP A 97 -14.62 2.26 -5.13
C ASP A 97 -15.38 1.07 -5.73
N THR A 98 -16.68 1.26 -5.97
CA THR A 98 -17.56 0.24 -6.58
C THR A 98 -17.24 -0.04 -8.04
N LYS A 99 -16.47 0.84 -8.72
CA LYS A 99 -15.99 0.67 -10.09
C LYS A 99 -14.62 -0.02 -10.13
N ASN A 100 -14.08 -0.42 -8.96
CA ASN A 100 -12.74 -0.99 -8.75
C ASN A 100 -11.58 -0.01 -9.03
N THR A 101 -11.85 1.30 -9.00
CA THR A 101 -10.82 2.33 -9.04
C THR A 101 -10.24 2.54 -7.64
N LYS A 102 -8.91 2.57 -7.53
CA LYS A 102 -8.19 2.85 -6.29
C LYS A 102 -7.94 4.35 -6.16
N HIS A 103 -8.24 4.89 -4.99
CA HIS A 103 -8.03 6.27 -4.59
C HIS A 103 -7.12 6.30 -3.37
N ASP A 104 -6.08 7.12 -3.42
CA ASP A 104 -5.15 7.24 -2.30
C ASP A 104 -5.68 8.21 -1.23
N GLY A 105 -5.64 7.77 0.03
CA GLY A 105 -6.05 8.60 1.17
C GLY A 105 -5.16 9.84 1.35
N SER A 106 -3.92 9.79 0.88
CA SER A 106 -3.00 10.93 0.89
C SER A 106 -3.50 12.13 0.06
N SER A 107 -4.37 11.91 -0.91
CA SER A 107 -4.91 12.98 -1.79
C SER A 107 -5.74 14.03 -1.05
N ALA A 108 -6.26 13.71 0.13
CA ALA A 108 -7.12 14.58 0.92
C ALA A 108 -6.57 14.89 2.32
N LEU A 109 -5.26 14.71 2.55
CA LEU A 109 -4.65 14.96 3.85
C LEU A 109 -4.82 16.41 4.28
N GLY A 110 -5.26 16.59 5.52
CA GLY A 110 -5.46 17.92 6.11
C GLY A 110 -6.74 18.62 5.67
N GLU A 111 -7.47 18.10 4.68
CA GLU A 111 -8.67 18.75 4.14
C GLU A 111 -9.96 18.48 4.95
N TYR A 112 -9.89 17.64 5.96
CA TYR A 112 -11.06 17.24 6.76
C TYR A 112 -10.72 17.04 8.23
N GLU A 113 -11.72 17.22 9.09
CA GLU A 113 -11.60 16.98 10.52
C GLU A 113 -11.76 15.50 10.86
N GLY A 114 -11.15 15.06 11.96
CA GLY A 114 -11.27 13.69 12.46
C GLY A 114 -10.45 12.66 11.68
N GLN A 115 -9.44 13.09 10.94
CA GLN A 115 -8.47 12.23 10.27
C GLN A 115 -7.86 11.25 11.26
N ILE A 116 -7.61 10.00 10.82
CA ILE A 116 -6.89 9.05 11.65
C ILE A 116 -5.48 9.60 11.94
N ALA A 117 -5.10 9.59 13.22
CA ALA A 117 -3.81 10.13 13.63
C ALA A 117 -2.67 9.16 13.31
N THR A 118 -1.48 9.70 13.04
CA THR A 118 -0.25 8.92 13.05
C THR A 118 0.04 8.51 14.50
N THR A 119 0.12 7.20 14.74
CA THR A 119 0.33 6.66 16.08
C THR A 119 0.94 5.26 16.02
N GLU A 120 1.60 4.85 17.10
CA GLU A 120 2.03 3.47 17.31
C GLU A 120 1.05 2.78 18.25
N LEU A 121 0.54 1.63 17.85
CA LEU A 121 -0.36 0.80 18.64
C LEU A 121 0.41 -0.34 19.30
N ALA A 122 0.37 -0.41 20.62
CA ALA A 122 0.79 -1.60 21.34
C ALA A 122 -0.12 -2.81 21.02
N PRO A 123 0.28 -4.05 21.36
CA PRO A 123 -0.57 -5.22 21.18
C PRO A 123 -1.97 -5.04 21.76
N ARG A 124 -3.01 -5.34 20.97
CA ARG A 124 -4.44 -5.20 21.29
C ARG A 124 -4.99 -3.76 21.32
N GLU A 125 -4.17 -2.74 21.14
CA GLU A 125 -4.63 -1.37 21.03
C GLU A 125 -5.33 -1.09 19.72
N LYS A 126 -6.07 0.03 19.69
CA LYS A 126 -6.90 0.44 18.54
C LYS A 126 -6.69 1.92 18.25
N ALA A 127 -6.66 2.24 16.95
CA ALA A 127 -6.83 3.59 16.46
C ALA A 127 -8.12 3.68 15.65
N THR A 128 -8.82 4.80 15.78
CA THR A 128 -10.04 5.08 15.02
C THR A 128 -9.99 6.49 14.47
N GLY A 129 -10.39 6.66 13.22
CA GLY A 129 -10.45 7.97 12.59
C GLY A 129 -11.07 7.89 11.20
N LEU A 130 -11.08 9.01 10.50
CA LEU A 130 -11.54 9.11 9.12
C LEU A 130 -10.37 8.94 8.16
N VAL A 131 -10.66 8.33 7.04
CA VAL A 131 -9.81 8.31 5.85
C VAL A 131 -10.68 8.78 4.69
N CYS A 132 -10.26 9.84 4.03
CA CYS A 132 -10.95 10.40 2.87
C CYS A 132 -10.01 10.40 1.66
N ALA A 133 -10.58 10.40 0.47
CA ALA A 133 -9.88 10.69 -0.76
C ALA A 133 -10.69 11.69 -1.58
N LYS A 134 -10.01 12.49 -2.40
CA LYS A 134 -10.65 13.47 -3.29
C LYS A 134 -11.56 12.79 -4.31
N GLY A 135 -12.65 13.46 -4.61
CA GLY A 135 -13.63 13.03 -5.60
C GLY A 135 -14.91 12.47 -5.01
N THR A 136 -15.92 12.35 -5.89
CA THR A 136 -17.23 11.78 -5.57
C THR A 136 -17.28 10.34 -6.07
N PHE A 137 -17.19 9.39 -5.17
CA PHE A 137 -17.27 7.96 -5.47
C PHE A 137 -17.90 7.19 -4.30
N ARG A 138 -18.29 5.95 -4.56
CA ARG A 138 -18.85 5.07 -3.54
C ARG A 138 -17.76 4.12 -3.01
N PRO A 139 -17.27 4.30 -1.78
CA PRO A 139 -16.29 3.40 -1.17
C PRO A 139 -16.81 1.96 -1.09
N LYS A 140 -15.97 0.98 -1.47
CA LYS A 140 -16.26 -0.46 -1.44
C LYS A 140 -15.30 -1.21 -0.53
N VAL A 141 -14.01 -0.92 -0.64
CA VAL A 141 -12.94 -1.56 0.12
C VAL A 141 -11.96 -0.52 0.62
N VAL A 142 -11.44 -0.70 1.82
CA VAL A 142 -10.28 0.03 2.32
C VAL A 142 -9.12 -0.95 2.50
N ALA A 143 -7.95 -0.56 2.06
CA ALA A 143 -6.70 -1.27 2.31
C ALA A 143 -5.75 -0.38 3.12
N MET A 144 -4.98 -1.01 4.01
CA MET A 144 -3.89 -0.41 4.74
C MET A 144 -2.60 -1.14 4.36
N THR A 145 -1.55 -0.39 4.03
CA THR A 145 -0.21 -0.92 3.79
C THR A 145 0.67 -0.77 5.03
N ASN A 146 1.80 -1.44 5.03
CA ASN A 146 2.90 -1.21 5.96
C ASN A 146 3.84 -0.11 5.43
N PRO A 147 4.89 0.30 6.18
CA PRO A 147 5.89 1.27 5.71
C PRO A 147 6.65 0.85 4.44
N LEU A 148 6.64 -0.43 4.08
CA LEU A 148 7.24 -0.96 2.85
C LEU A 148 6.23 -1.04 1.69
N PHE A 149 5.02 -0.48 1.87
CA PHE A 149 3.91 -0.47 0.91
C PHE A 149 3.30 -1.85 0.59
N ASP A 150 3.59 -2.87 1.37
CA ASP A 150 2.90 -4.16 1.29
C ASP A 150 1.54 -4.07 1.96
N GLU A 151 0.53 -4.74 1.41
CA GLU A 151 -0.81 -4.77 2.01
C GLU A 151 -0.80 -5.52 3.35
N ALA A 152 -1.03 -4.77 4.43
CA ALA A 152 -1.04 -5.26 5.79
C ALA A 152 -2.45 -5.65 6.28
N ALA A 153 -3.48 -4.97 5.80
CA ALA A 153 -4.87 -5.25 6.14
C ALA A 153 -5.84 -4.75 5.07
N ARG A 154 -7.02 -5.38 5.00
CA ARG A 154 -8.10 -5.02 4.07
C ARG A 154 -9.46 -5.19 4.73
N ALA A 155 -10.39 -4.28 4.46
CA ALA A 155 -11.76 -4.36 4.95
C ALA A 155 -12.78 -3.97 3.88
N GLN A 156 -13.92 -4.66 3.85
CA GLN A 156 -15.09 -4.19 3.12
C GLN A 156 -15.72 -3.02 3.87
N VAL A 157 -16.19 -2.03 3.13
CA VAL A 157 -16.84 -0.86 3.70
C VAL A 157 -18.30 -1.20 3.98
N ALA A 158 -18.69 -1.20 5.25
CA ALA A 158 -20.07 -1.35 5.67
C ALA A 158 -20.89 -0.10 5.28
N SER A 159 -22.14 -0.33 4.99
CA SER A 159 -23.14 0.71 4.66
C SER A 159 -23.45 1.58 5.86
#